data_cd3cbc88dd1f8bd83e339c389031d007
#
_entry.id   cd3cbc88dd1f8bd83e339c389031d007
#
_cell.length_a   1.000
_cell.length_b   1.000
_cell.length_c   1.000
_cell.angle_alpha   90.00
_cell.angle_beta   90.00
_cell.angle_gamma   90.00
#
_symmetry.space_group_name_H-M   'P 1'
#
loop_
_entity.id
_entity.type
_entity.pdbx_description
1 polymer ?
#
loop_
_entity_poly.entity_id
_entity_poly.type
_entity_poly.pdbx_seq_one_letter_code
_entity_poly.pdbx_strand_id
1 'polypeptide(L)'
;SGETLTVKVLDTQPLQVSPLKALEKQDSTPSDKQLQTFIITAAQPYFSLASEHSNYFPRLQDAWEQPFYSVIILEDFTNFPLLSDLWSNKKNTAKQIVYWLEDLVKLWVLLEPWNCRQSLLEIQNLRFFSEDSQQLCLKQLYFESPNSALSLSDLGLLWQELFEQSQRTYVGSLKEKLRDLIEGKIQTVEQLQKDLMVVLDEINFPSTSTPQPIDRTATPPSSLNQAPTVIPAQKLKSLEAVGRTDIGRQRDHNEDCFGMETQIKIQETPQGQTSSVRGLYILCDGMGGHAGGEVASQMAVDTLKDYFQNQYPHGLPTAEILQDAILQANEAIYTENQQGVRSGVGRMGTTLVMALVVGHQVAVAHVGDSRLYRLTRTHGLQQVTVDHEVGQREIQKGIDPELAYSRPDAYQLTQALGPREEQFVHPEVQFLEIEEDTVLIIASDGLTDNNLLEIFCETQLEPLLKPETPLSTAVDSLIALANQHNGHDNITAIVVRAWV
;
A
#
# COMPACT_ATOMS: atom_id res chain seq x y z
N SER A 1 27.12 23.16 -18.96
CA SER A 1 26.03 23.01 -19.93
C SER A 1 26.23 21.68 -20.64
N GLY A 2 25.51 20.64 -20.23
CA GLY A 2 25.51 19.36 -20.92
C GLY A 2 24.46 19.41 -22.02
N GLU A 3 24.86 19.30 -23.27
CA GLU A 3 23.92 19.08 -24.37
C GLU A 3 23.36 17.66 -24.24
N THR A 4 22.05 17.55 -24.19
CA THR A 4 21.36 16.25 -24.26
C THR A 4 21.28 15.84 -25.71
N LEU A 5 22.01 14.79 -26.10
CA LEU A 5 21.99 14.25 -27.43
C LEU A 5 21.04 13.04 -27.46
N THR A 6 19.99 13.09 -28.28
CA THR A 6 19.15 11.93 -28.55
C THR A 6 19.83 11.06 -29.61
N VAL A 7 20.20 9.84 -29.24
CA VAL A 7 20.84 8.87 -30.13
C VAL A 7 19.97 7.62 -30.26
N LYS A 8 19.94 7.03 -31.46
CA LYS A 8 19.41 5.68 -31.66
C LYS A 8 20.53 4.69 -31.39
N VAL A 9 20.33 3.83 -30.41
CA VAL A 9 21.22 2.70 -30.13
C VAL A 9 20.70 1.49 -30.90
N LEU A 10 21.55 0.92 -31.78
CA LEU A 10 21.26 -0.33 -32.47
C LEU A 10 21.93 -1.46 -31.67
N ASP A 11 21.13 -2.32 -31.06
CA ASP A 11 21.64 -3.56 -30.51
C ASP A 11 22.01 -4.51 -31.65
N THR A 12 23.31 -4.74 -31.85
CA THR A 12 23.83 -5.63 -32.87
C THR A 12 23.87 -7.08 -32.45
N GLN A 13 23.56 -7.36 -31.18
CA GLN A 13 23.56 -8.72 -30.58
C GLN A 13 22.36 -8.91 -29.65
N PRO A 14 21.10 -8.76 -30.12
CA PRO A 14 19.91 -8.75 -29.26
C PRO A 14 19.66 -10.07 -28.52
N LEU A 15 20.32 -11.15 -28.89
CA LEU A 15 20.23 -12.45 -28.22
C LEU A 15 21.33 -12.65 -27.17
N GLN A 16 22.30 -11.76 -27.07
CA GLN A 16 23.33 -11.82 -26.06
C GLN A 16 22.83 -11.14 -24.78
N VAL A 17 22.86 -11.87 -23.67
CA VAL A 17 22.45 -11.33 -22.37
C VAL A 17 23.43 -10.23 -21.97
N SER A 18 22.95 -9.06 -21.55
CA SER A 18 23.82 -7.98 -21.07
C SER A 18 24.65 -8.44 -19.87
N PRO A 19 25.83 -7.84 -19.64
CA PRO A 19 26.65 -8.17 -18.47
C PRO A 19 25.88 -8.08 -17.15
N LEU A 20 24.98 -7.11 -17.01
CA LEU A 20 24.12 -6.95 -15.83
C LEU A 20 23.16 -8.13 -15.68
N LYS A 21 22.44 -8.50 -16.75
CA LYS A 21 21.51 -9.65 -16.75
C LYS A 21 22.25 -11.00 -16.62
N ALA A 22 23.50 -11.07 -17.05
CA ALA A 22 24.32 -12.25 -16.88
C ALA A 22 24.73 -12.44 -15.39
N LEU A 23 24.96 -11.33 -14.66
CA LEU A 23 25.24 -11.36 -13.22
C LEU A 23 24.00 -11.75 -12.40
N GLU A 24 22.81 -11.30 -12.81
CA GLU A 24 21.54 -11.68 -12.17
C GLU A 24 21.19 -13.17 -12.34
N LYS A 25 21.73 -13.83 -13.37
CA LYS A 25 21.46 -15.26 -13.70
C LYS A 25 22.46 -16.24 -13.13
N GLN A 26 23.52 -15.80 -12.46
CA GLN A 26 24.43 -16.72 -11.78
C GLN A 26 23.77 -17.21 -10.49
N ASP A 27 23.53 -18.54 -10.41
CA ASP A 27 22.87 -19.27 -9.30
C ASP A 27 23.53 -19.14 -7.91
N SER A 28 24.62 -18.42 -7.80
CA SER A 28 25.13 -17.93 -6.52
C SER A 28 24.80 -16.45 -6.46
N THR A 29 23.69 -16.09 -5.80
CA THR A 29 23.35 -14.69 -5.52
C THR A 29 24.58 -13.99 -4.94
N PRO A 30 25.27 -13.12 -5.71
CA PRO A 30 26.27 -12.25 -5.12
C PRO A 30 25.50 -11.39 -4.11
N SER A 31 25.99 -11.24 -2.90
CA SER A 31 25.40 -10.28 -1.96
C SER A 31 25.27 -8.92 -2.66
N ASP A 32 24.25 -8.13 -2.39
CA ASP A 32 24.04 -6.80 -2.98
C ASP A 32 25.32 -5.95 -2.98
N LYS A 33 26.18 -6.12 -1.98
CA LYS A 33 27.50 -5.50 -1.90
C LYS A 33 28.47 -5.94 -3.01
N GLN A 34 28.35 -7.16 -3.53
CA GLN A 34 29.22 -7.64 -4.62
C GLN A 34 28.72 -7.15 -5.97
N LEU A 35 27.40 -7.06 -6.19
CA LEU A 35 26.81 -6.48 -7.40
C LEU A 35 27.14 -4.98 -7.50
N GLN A 36 27.05 -4.24 -6.40
CA GLN A 36 27.41 -2.82 -6.36
C GLN A 36 28.87 -2.55 -6.76
N THR A 37 29.78 -3.50 -6.55
CA THR A 37 31.20 -3.34 -6.91
C THR A 37 31.45 -3.43 -8.43
N PHE A 38 30.54 -4.04 -9.19
CA PHE A 38 30.65 -4.16 -10.65
C PHE A 38 29.88 -3.09 -11.42
N ILE A 39 28.97 -2.36 -10.75
CA ILE A 39 28.18 -1.30 -11.36
C ILE A 39 28.94 0.02 -11.25
N ILE A 40 29.05 0.76 -12.35
CA ILE A 40 29.66 2.09 -12.34
C ILE A 40 28.97 3.01 -11.34
N THR A 41 29.74 3.85 -10.64
CA THR A 41 29.25 4.70 -9.55
C THR A 41 28.02 5.52 -9.93
N ALA A 42 27.98 6.04 -11.15
CA ALA A 42 26.85 6.83 -11.65
C ALA A 42 25.54 6.03 -11.86
N ALA A 43 25.62 4.69 -11.98
CA ALA A 43 24.47 3.81 -12.15
C ALA A 43 24.00 3.14 -10.84
N GLN A 44 24.80 3.19 -9.78
CA GLN A 44 24.46 2.60 -8.47
C GLN A 44 23.12 3.10 -7.88
N PRO A 45 22.80 4.40 -7.94
CA PRO A 45 21.51 4.86 -7.43
C PRO A 45 20.32 4.22 -8.16
N TYR A 46 20.39 4.07 -9.48
CA TYR A 46 19.33 3.44 -10.27
C TYR A 46 19.14 1.97 -9.89
N PHE A 47 20.24 1.24 -9.72
CA PHE A 47 20.18 -0.16 -9.32
C PHE A 47 19.52 -0.32 -7.96
N SER A 48 19.98 0.42 -6.95
CA SER A 48 19.48 0.31 -5.58
C SER A 48 18.05 0.85 -5.44
N LEU A 49 17.76 2.03 -5.97
CA LEU A 49 16.44 2.66 -5.84
C LEU A 49 15.36 1.90 -6.64
N ALA A 50 15.67 1.41 -7.85
CA ALA A 50 14.68 0.69 -8.65
C ALA A 50 14.45 -0.74 -8.15
N SER A 51 15.37 -1.35 -7.40
CA SER A 51 15.16 -2.67 -6.78
C SER A 51 14.15 -2.62 -5.63
N GLU A 52 14.19 -1.55 -4.83
CA GLU A 52 13.33 -1.38 -3.66
C GLU A 52 12.07 -0.54 -3.97
N HIS A 53 12.15 0.35 -4.97
CA HIS A 53 11.14 1.37 -5.29
C HIS A 53 10.89 1.46 -6.80
N SER A 54 10.64 0.32 -7.45
CA SER A 54 10.55 0.18 -8.92
C SER A 54 9.53 1.11 -9.59
N ASN A 55 8.52 1.58 -8.86
CA ASN A 55 7.47 2.43 -9.39
C ASN A 55 7.84 3.92 -9.44
N TYR A 56 8.89 4.33 -8.73
CA TYR A 56 9.34 5.73 -8.70
C TYR A 56 10.49 6.00 -9.65
N PHE A 57 11.26 4.98 -10.04
CA PHE A 57 12.52 5.13 -10.76
C PHE A 57 12.62 4.21 -11.97
N PRO A 58 13.18 4.70 -13.11
CA PRO A 58 13.38 3.86 -14.27
C PRO A 58 14.40 2.76 -13.97
N ARG A 59 14.13 1.56 -14.43
CA ARG A 59 15.02 0.42 -14.23
C ARG A 59 16.29 0.59 -15.02
N LEU A 60 17.41 0.19 -14.41
CA LEU A 60 18.69 0.11 -15.08
C LEU A 60 18.68 -1.10 -16.03
N GLN A 61 18.86 -0.85 -17.34
CA GLN A 61 18.96 -1.91 -18.35
C GLN A 61 20.41 -2.33 -18.57
N ASP A 62 21.33 -1.37 -18.64
CA ASP A 62 22.76 -1.60 -18.73
C ASP A 62 23.56 -0.34 -18.37
N ALA A 63 24.85 -0.49 -18.00
CA ALA A 63 25.72 0.63 -17.69
C ALA A 63 27.19 0.25 -17.88
N TRP A 64 27.99 1.14 -18.51
CA TRP A 64 29.44 0.96 -18.66
C TRP A 64 30.18 2.28 -18.70
N GLU A 65 31.47 2.24 -18.49
CA GLU A 65 32.33 3.41 -18.51
C GLU A 65 33.28 3.38 -19.70
N GLN A 66 33.46 4.52 -20.33
CA GLN A 66 34.41 4.78 -21.39
C GLN A 66 35.41 5.85 -20.89
N PRO A 67 36.61 6.00 -21.51
CA PRO A 67 37.62 6.93 -21.00
C PRO A 67 37.18 8.37 -20.79
N PHE A 68 36.12 8.81 -21.44
CA PHE A 68 35.66 10.21 -21.41
C PHE A 68 34.20 10.37 -21.03
N TYR A 69 33.42 9.30 -20.90
CA TYR A 69 32.00 9.34 -20.56
C TYR A 69 31.52 8.00 -20.02
N SER A 70 30.46 8.07 -19.23
CA SER A 70 29.71 6.90 -18.78
C SER A 70 28.43 6.78 -19.58
N VAL A 71 28.04 5.56 -19.92
CA VAL A 71 26.76 5.24 -20.56
C VAL A 71 25.87 4.52 -19.56
N ILE A 72 24.65 5.00 -19.41
CA ILE A 72 23.61 4.42 -18.59
C ILE A 72 22.38 4.25 -19.46
N ILE A 73 21.90 3.02 -19.62
CA ILE A 73 20.68 2.70 -20.35
C ILE A 73 19.58 2.44 -19.34
N LEU A 74 18.50 3.22 -19.44
CA LEU A 74 17.36 3.18 -18.54
C LEU A 74 16.10 2.79 -19.28
N GLU A 75 15.12 2.33 -18.56
CA GLU A 75 13.75 2.24 -19.01
C GLU A 75 13.24 3.62 -19.47
N ASP A 76 12.46 3.67 -20.55
CA ASP A 76 12.07 4.94 -21.17
C ASP A 76 10.76 5.49 -20.62
N PHE A 77 10.84 6.45 -19.71
CA PHE A 77 9.70 7.19 -19.17
C PHE A 77 9.44 8.52 -19.91
N THR A 78 10.02 8.73 -21.11
CA THR A 78 9.92 10.00 -21.82
C THR A 78 8.48 10.35 -22.22
N ASN A 79 7.66 9.35 -22.54
CA ASN A 79 6.27 9.53 -22.99
C ASN A 79 5.26 9.54 -21.84
N PHE A 80 5.69 9.36 -20.60
CA PHE A 80 4.79 9.41 -19.45
C PHE A 80 4.28 10.83 -19.22
N PRO A 81 3.02 11.00 -18.76
CA PRO A 81 2.43 12.30 -18.48
C PRO A 81 3.27 13.13 -17.52
N LEU A 82 3.39 14.43 -17.79
CA LEU A 82 4.10 15.36 -16.90
C LEU A 82 3.26 15.67 -15.65
N LEU A 83 3.92 15.81 -14.51
CA LEU A 83 3.28 16.33 -13.29
C LEU A 83 2.65 17.71 -13.55
N SER A 84 3.33 18.60 -14.25
CA SER A 84 2.84 19.95 -14.57
C SER A 84 1.52 19.94 -15.36
N ASP A 85 1.35 18.97 -16.27
CA ASP A 85 0.14 18.85 -17.08
C ASP A 85 -1.05 18.39 -16.22
N LEU A 86 -0.85 17.34 -15.41
CA LEU A 86 -1.86 16.86 -14.50
C LEU A 86 -2.14 17.86 -13.37
N TRP A 87 -1.12 18.57 -12.90
CA TRP A 87 -1.28 19.65 -11.92
C TRP A 87 -2.16 20.77 -12.45
N SER A 88 -2.03 21.11 -13.72
CA SER A 88 -2.85 22.15 -14.38
C SER A 88 -4.27 21.70 -14.68
N ASN A 89 -4.54 20.39 -14.70
CA ASN A 89 -5.86 19.84 -15.00
C ASN A 89 -6.84 20.11 -13.85
N LYS A 90 -7.86 20.93 -14.11
CA LYS A 90 -8.89 21.33 -13.12
C LYS A 90 -9.77 20.17 -12.59
N LYS A 91 -9.73 18.99 -13.23
CA LYS A 91 -10.41 17.79 -12.72
C LYS A 91 -9.73 17.24 -11.46
N ASN A 92 -8.43 17.46 -11.28
CA ASN A 92 -7.72 17.01 -10.10
C ASN A 92 -8.06 17.85 -8.90
N THR A 93 -8.47 17.21 -7.82
CA THR A 93 -8.94 17.86 -6.60
C THR A 93 -7.79 18.49 -5.83
N ALA A 94 -8.11 19.38 -4.90
CA ALA A 94 -7.13 19.94 -3.97
C ALA A 94 -6.47 18.86 -3.11
N LYS A 95 -7.22 17.86 -2.68
CA LYS A 95 -6.76 16.69 -1.93
C LYS A 95 -5.69 15.93 -2.72
N GLN A 96 -5.93 15.71 -4.01
CA GLN A 96 -4.98 15.07 -4.90
C GLN A 96 -3.64 15.82 -5.00
N ILE A 97 -3.71 17.14 -5.08
CA ILE A 97 -2.50 17.98 -5.10
C ILE A 97 -1.68 17.78 -3.82
N VAL A 98 -2.32 17.72 -2.65
CA VAL A 98 -1.58 17.50 -1.39
C VAL A 98 -0.96 16.11 -1.33
N TYR A 99 -1.61 15.08 -1.82
CA TYR A 99 -0.98 13.75 -1.93
C TYR A 99 0.26 13.74 -2.83
N TRP A 100 0.24 14.48 -3.94
CA TRP A 100 1.44 14.63 -4.77
C TRP A 100 2.56 15.41 -4.07
N LEU A 101 2.22 16.38 -3.22
CA LEU A 101 3.20 17.04 -2.36
C LEU A 101 3.82 16.07 -1.35
N GLU A 102 3.03 15.19 -0.75
CA GLU A 102 3.52 14.12 0.14
C GLU A 102 4.45 13.13 -0.58
N ASP A 103 4.11 12.74 -1.81
CA ASP A 103 4.97 11.87 -2.62
C ASP A 103 6.30 12.55 -2.97
N LEU A 104 6.29 13.85 -3.26
CA LEU A 104 7.53 14.62 -3.45
C LEU A 104 8.38 14.64 -2.18
N VAL A 105 7.78 14.72 -1.00
CA VAL A 105 8.51 14.63 0.29
C VAL A 105 9.09 13.24 0.50
N LYS A 106 8.35 12.17 0.19
CA LYS A 106 8.87 10.78 0.26
C LYS A 106 10.08 10.60 -0.66
N LEU A 107 9.97 11.05 -1.91
CA LEU A 107 11.06 10.99 -2.88
C LEU A 107 12.27 11.82 -2.44
N TRP A 108 12.07 12.95 -1.77
CA TRP A 108 13.15 13.78 -1.22
C TRP A 108 14.01 12.96 -0.24
N VAL A 109 13.37 12.21 0.66
CA VAL A 109 14.06 11.35 1.63
C VAL A 109 14.79 10.20 0.94
N LEU A 110 14.16 9.53 -0.03
CA LEU A 110 14.74 8.40 -0.75
C LEU A 110 15.98 8.79 -1.58
N LEU A 111 16.02 10.02 -2.09
CA LEU A 111 17.10 10.52 -2.94
C LEU A 111 18.27 11.11 -2.15
N GLU A 112 18.07 11.50 -0.89
CA GLU A 112 19.09 12.13 -0.05
C GLU A 112 20.36 11.28 0.13
N PRO A 113 20.30 9.96 0.46
CA PRO A 113 21.49 9.12 0.63
C PRO A 113 22.34 9.00 -0.64
N TRP A 114 21.71 9.22 -1.81
CA TRP A 114 22.33 9.13 -3.12
C TRP A 114 22.79 10.47 -3.69
N ASN A 115 22.59 11.58 -2.97
CA ASN A 115 22.84 12.94 -3.45
C ASN A 115 22.14 13.22 -4.81
N CYS A 116 20.88 12.78 -4.94
CA CYS A 116 20.11 12.88 -6.19
C CYS A 116 18.84 13.73 -6.04
N ARG A 117 18.66 14.52 -4.97
CA ARG A 117 17.48 15.38 -4.75
C ARG A 117 17.29 16.44 -5.83
N GLN A 118 18.35 16.81 -6.56
CA GLN A 118 18.26 17.67 -7.74
C GLN A 118 17.27 17.12 -8.78
N SER A 119 17.06 15.80 -8.81
CA SER A 119 16.11 15.13 -9.71
C SER A 119 14.67 15.60 -9.52
N LEU A 120 14.30 16.02 -8.31
CA LEU A 120 12.96 16.55 -8.01
C LEU A 120 12.80 18.00 -8.45
N LEU A 121 13.87 18.77 -8.50
CA LEU A 121 13.80 20.20 -8.81
C LEU A 121 13.67 20.48 -10.31
N GLU A 122 13.75 19.44 -11.15
CA GLU A 122 13.57 19.54 -12.59
C GLU A 122 12.12 19.16 -12.98
N ILE A 123 11.24 20.15 -13.15
CA ILE A 123 9.80 19.93 -13.44
C ILE A 123 9.59 18.96 -14.61
N GLN A 124 10.43 19.05 -15.67
CA GLN A 124 10.35 18.17 -16.84
C GLN A 124 10.78 16.72 -16.56
N ASN A 125 11.28 16.45 -15.37
CA ASN A 125 11.68 15.13 -14.89
C ASN A 125 10.57 14.41 -14.11
N LEU A 126 9.59 15.16 -13.59
CA LEU A 126 8.49 14.66 -12.77
C LEU A 126 7.39 14.12 -13.68
N ARG A 127 7.12 12.82 -13.59
CA ARG A 127 6.19 12.10 -14.44
C ARG A 127 5.18 11.31 -13.62
N PHE A 128 4.10 10.89 -14.27
CA PHE A 128 3.18 9.89 -13.75
C PHE A 128 3.27 8.63 -14.58
N PHE A 129 3.19 7.48 -13.92
CA PHE A 129 3.28 6.18 -14.58
C PHE A 129 2.19 5.99 -15.66
N SER A 130 0.98 6.52 -15.44
CA SER A 130 -0.10 6.65 -16.40
C SER A 130 -1.02 7.81 -16.01
N GLU A 131 -1.94 8.24 -16.89
CA GLU A 131 -2.94 9.26 -16.54
C GLU A 131 -3.88 8.81 -15.41
N ASP A 132 -4.12 7.51 -15.29
CA ASP A 132 -4.99 6.89 -14.31
C ASP A 132 -4.24 6.49 -13.03
N SER A 133 -2.96 6.11 -13.15
CA SER A 133 -2.12 5.84 -11.99
C SER A 133 -1.66 7.17 -11.40
N GLN A 134 -2.17 7.51 -10.25
CA GLN A 134 -1.80 8.75 -9.54
C GLN A 134 -0.41 8.68 -8.91
N GLN A 135 0.45 7.78 -9.38
CA GLN A 135 1.78 7.53 -8.83
C GLN A 135 2.84 8.35 -9.55
N LEU A 136 3.51 9.20 -8.79
CA LEU A 136 4.61 10.02 -9.25
C LEU A 136 5.84 9.14 -9.55
N CYS A 137 6.58 9.46 -10.61
CA CYS A 137 7.85 8.81 -10.95
C CYS A 137 8.83 9.83 -11.54
N LEU A 138 10.10 9.46 -11.58
CA LEU A 138 11.17 10.28 -12.15
C LEU A 138 11.65 9.70 -13.47
N LYS A 139 11.83 10.55 -14.48
CA LYS A 139 12.37 10.13 -15.77
C LYS A 139 13.83 9.69 -15.68
N GLN A 140 14.63 10.38 -14.84
CA GLN A 140 16.06 10.11 -14.63
C GLN A 140 16.56 10.75 -13.34
N LEU A 141 17.76 10.37 -12.89
CA LEU A 141 18.40 10.93 -11.70
C LEU A 141 19.44 11.98 -12.09
N TYR A 142 19.44 13.08 -11.36
CA TYR A 142 20.43 14.15 -11.45
C TYR A 142 21.18 14.26 -10.12
N PHE A 143 22.50 14.20 -10.16
CA PHE A 143 23.33 14.36 -8.97
C PHE A 143 23.36 15.81 -8.51
N GLU A 144 23.38 15.99 -7.20
CA GLU A 144 23.54 17.29 -6.58
C GLU A 144 24.93 17.86 -6.88
N SER A 145 24.99 19.18 -7.08
CA SER A 145 26.26 19.86 -7.25
C SER A 145 27.07 19.82 -5.94
N PRO A 146 28.36 19.46 -5.96
CA PRO A 146 29.19 19.43 -4.75
C PRO A 146 29.25 20.76 -3.98
N ASN A 147 28.93 21.87 -4.64
CA ASN A 147 29.01 23.23 -4.09
C ASN A 147 27.65 23.80 -3.66
N SER A 148 26.57 23.06 -3.79
CA SER A 148 25.20 23.51 -3.46
C SER A 148 24.52 22.47 -2.58
N ALA A 149 24.44 22.72 -1.29
CA ALA A 149 23.65 21.89 -0.39
C ALA A 149 22.17 22.22 -0.57
N LEU A 150 21.39 21.24 -1.04
CA LEU A 150 19.93 21.36 -1.17
C LEU A 150 19.26 21.26 0.19
N SER A 151 18.20 22.04 0.36
CA SER A 151 17.39 22.13 1.57
C SER A 151 15.91 21.94 1.25
N LEU A 152 15.07 21.77 2.26
CA LEU A 152 13.61 21.72 2.07
C LEU A 152 13.04 23.00 1.48
N SER A 153 13.74 24.14 1.60
CA SER A 153 13.32 25.39 0.97
C SER A 153 13.34 25.30 -0.57
N ASP A 154 14.27 24.52 -1.14
CA ASP A 154 14.35 24.31 -2.59
C ASP A 154 13.13 23.51 -3.08
N LEU A 155 12.68 22.52 -2.30
CA LEU A 155 11.43 21.81 -2.57
C LEU A 155 10.22 22.76 -2.48
N GLY A 156 10.23 23.69 -1.53
CA GLY A 156 9.23 24.75 -1.42
C GLY A 156 9.16 25.65 -2.65
N LEU A 157 10.31 26.02 -3.21
CA LEU A 157 10.38 26.82 -4.44
C LEU A 157 9.81 26.07 -5.64
N LEU A 158 10.10 24.77 -5.79
CA LEU A 158 9.47 23.92 -6.80
C LEU A 158 7.95 23.93 -6.67
N TRP A 159 7.42 23.77 -5.45
CA TRP A 159 5.97 23.78 -5.23
C TRP A 159 5.35 25.12 -5.61
N GLN A 160 6.00 26.21 -5.24
CA GLN A 160 5.57 27.57 -5.63
C GLN A 160 5.49 27.68 -7.15
N GLU A 161 6.51 27.22 -7.87
CA GLU A 161 6.56 27.25 -9.34
C GLU A 161 5.41 26.45 -9.97
N LEU A 162 5.10 25.26 -9.47
CA LEU A 162 3.98 24.44 -9.92
C LEU A 162 2.62 25.14 -9.74
N PHE A 163 2.42 25.84 -8.61
CA PHE A 163 1.21 26.64 -8.36
C PHE A 163 1.13 27.86 -9.27
N GLU A 164 2.24 28.56 -9.50
CA GLU A 164 2.30 29.75 -10.36
C GLU A 164 2.05 29.39 -11.82
N GLN A 165 2.67 28.34 -12.35
CA GLN A 165 2.49 27.89 -13.74
C GLN A 165 1.06 27.42 -14.00
N SER A 166 0.44 26.73 -13.05
CA SER A 166 -0.92 26.19 -13.18
C SER A 166 -2.03 27.20 -12.88
N GLN A 167 -1.70 28.37 -12.30
CA GLN A 167 -2.65 29.35 -11.80
C GLN A 167 -3.68 28.74 -10.82
N ARG A 168 -3.33 27.70 -10.08
CA ARG A 168 -4.16 27.10 -9.07
C ARG A 168 -4.18 27.94 -7.80
N THR A 169 -5.34 27.99 -7.15
CA THR A 169 -5.46 28.61 -5.83
C THR A 169 -4.97 27.65 -4.76
N TYR A 170 -4.27 28.19 -3.77
CA TYR A 170 -3.90 27.45 -2.57
C TYR A 170 -5.14 27.10 -1.75
N VAL A 171 -5.14 25.95 -1.12
CA VAL A 171 -6.24 25.43 -0.31
C VAL A 171 -5.87 25.49 1.16
N GLY A 172 -6.81 25.92 2.00
CA GLY A 172 -6.62 26.01 3.45
C GLY A 172 -5.35 26.80 3.82
N SER A 173 -4.64 26.32 4.81
CA SER A 173 -3.37 26.90 5.30
C SER A 173 -2.17 26.63 4.40
N LEU A 174 -2.30 25.89 3.28
CA LEU A 174 -1.18 25.49 2.42
C LEU A 174 -0.31 26.67 1.98
N LYS A 175 -0.90 27.82 1.70
CA LYS A 175 -0.15 29.03 1.32
C LYS A 175 0.81 29.50 2.42
N GLU A 176 0.37 29.44 3.68
CA GLU A 176 1.19 29.83 4.83
C GLU A 176 2.30 28.80 5.06
N LYS A 177 1.97 27.51 4.98
CA LYS A 177 2.93 26.41 5.12
C LYS A 177 4.00 26.46 4.03
N LEU A 178 3.61 26.73 2.78
CA LEU A 178 4.55 26.90 1.68
C LEU A 178 5.50 28.09 1.89
N ARG A 179 4.96 29.21 2.35
CA ARG A 179 5.79 30.36 2.70
C ARG A 179 6.80 30.02 3.80
N ASP A 180 6.34 29.35 4.87
CA ASP A 180 7.20 28.98 6.00
C ASP A 180 8.27 27.96 5.58
N LEU A 181 7.95 27.09 4.61
CA LEU A 181 8.91 26.16 3.99
C LEU A 181 9.99 26.91 3.20
N ILE A 182 9.61 27.84 2.33
CA ILE A 182 10.52 28.64 1.51
C ILE A 182 11.41 29.53 2.40
N GLU A 183 10.87 30.12 3.46
CA GLU A 183 11.61 30.94 4.43
C GLU A 183 12.52 30.12 5.36
N GLY A 184 12.53 28.77 5.23
CA GLY A 184 13.37 27.88 6.02
C GLY A 184 12.93 27.73 7.48
N LYS A 185 11.68 28.06 7.81
CA LYS A 185 11.11 27.84 9.15
C LYS A 185 10.77 26.36 9.39
N ILE A 186 10.42 25.64 8.34
CA ILE A 186 10.22 24.19 8.35
C ILE A 186 11.58 23.57 8.00
N GLN A 187 12.21 22.94 8.99
CA GLN A 187 13.58 22.45 8.87
C GLN A 187 13.68 20.93 8.78
N THR A 188 12.62 20.20 9.13
CA THR A 188 12.63 18.74 9.11
C THR A 188 11.48 18.19 8.26
N VAL A 189 11.69 16.99 7.72
CA VAL A 189 10.71 16.28 6.91
C VAL A 189 9.47 15.94 7.74
N GLU A 190 9.64 15.52 8.98
CA GLU A 190 8.55 15.17 9.89
C GLU A 190 7.64 16.37 10.17
N GLN A 191 8.23 17.57 10.31
CA GLN A 191 7.45 18.79 10.47
C GLN A 191 6.65 19.10 9.20
N LEU A 192 7.28 18.97 8.02
CA LEU A 192 6.63 19.19 6.73
C LEU A 192 5.48 18.21 6.49
N GLN A 193 5.68 16.94 6.76
CA GLN A 193 4.64 15.91 6.66
C GLN A 193 3.45 16.22 7.58
N LYS A 194 3.73 16.59 8.84
CA LYS A 194 2.69 17.00 9.79
C LYS A 194 1.90 18.22 9.31
N ASP A 195 2.59 19.19 8.71
CA ASP A 195 1.95 20.40 8.18
C ASP A 195 1.07 20.08 6.95
N LEU A 196 1.47 19.14 6.08
CA LEU A 196 0.64 18.65 4.98
C LEU A 196 -0.60 17.89 5.47
N MET A 197 -0.47 17.08 6.53
CA MET A 197 -1.62 16.43 7.17
C MET A 197 -2.65 17.45 7.68
N VAL A 198 -2.18 18.55 8.30
CA VAL A 198 -3.10 19.63 8.73
C VAL A 198 -3.85 20.24 7.53
N VAL A 199 -3.16 20.45 6.40
CA VAL A 199 -3.80 20.95 5.18
C VAL A 199 -4.83 19.94 4.64
N LEU A 200 -4.53 18.65 4.68
CA LEU A 200 -5.49 17.60 4.30
C LEU A 200 -6.72 17.60 5.20
N ASP A 201 -6.54 17.76 6.50
CA ASP A 201 -7.64 17.87 7.46
C ASP A 201 -8.52 19.09 7.18
N GLU A 202 -7.93 20.25 6.85
CA GLU A 202 -8.66 21.45 6.47
C GLU A 202 -9.49 21.29 5.18
N ILE A 203 -8.96 20.52 4.21
CA ILE A 203 -9.66 20.18 2.96
C ILE A 203 -10.83 19.26 3.23
N ASN A 204 -10.65 18.27 4.11
CA ASN A 204 -11.68 17.29 4.47
C ASN A 204 -12.78 17.92 5.33
N PHE A 205 -12.46 18.96 6.11
CA PHE A 205 -13.38 19.63 7.05
C PHE A 205 -13.38 21.15 6.86
N PRO A 206 -13.93 21.70 5.76
CA PRO A 206 -14.01 23.14 5.56
C PRO A 206 -14.88 23.78 6.65
N SER A 207 -14.26 24.59 7.51
CA SER A 207 -14.96 25.35 8.55
C SER A 207 -15.94 26.34 7.89
N THR A 208 -17.22 26.06 7.96
CA THR A 208 -18.27 27.00 7.56
C THR A 208 -18.38 28.10 8.62
N SER A 209 -17.58 29.14 8.51
CA SER A 209 -17.80 30.38 9.25
C SER A 209 -17.59 31.58 8.31
N THR A 210 -18.71 32.12 7.84
CA THR A 210 -18.77 33.43 7.19
C THR A 210 -18.37 34.49 8.23
N PRO A 211 -17.43 35.41 7.97
CA PRO A 211 -17.16 36.51 8.88
C PRO A 211 -18.29 37.55 8.83
N GLN A 212 -18.98 37.74 9.92
CA GLN A 212 -19.79 38.95 10.11
C GLN A 212 -18.88 40.10 10.57
N PRO A 213 -19.16 41.34 10.18
CA PRO A 213 -18.36 42.50 10.56
C PRO A 213 -18.50 42.79 12.06
N ILE A 214 -17.40 42.82 12.77
CA ILE A 214 -17.32 43.13 14.19
C ILE A 214 -17.28 44.66 14.35
N ASP A 215 -18.29 45.18 15.03
CA ASP A 215 -18.36 46.55 15.53
C ASP A 215 -17.37 46.73 16.69
N ARG A 216 -16.52 47.76 16.60
CA ARG A 216 -15.45 48.04 17.56
C ARG A 216 -15.99 48.94 18.65
N THR A 217 -16.46 48.39 19.75
CA THR A 217 -16.42 49.06 21.06
C THR A 217 -16.75 48.07 22.19
N ALA A 218 -15.76 47.59 22.89
CA ALA A 218 -15.82 47.26 24.33
C ALA A 218 -14.46 46.73 24.83
N THR A 219 -14.03 47.26 25.95
CA THR A 219 -12.83 47.05 26.75
C THR A 219 -12.68 45.59 27.24
N PRO A 220 -11.45 45.10 27.50
CA PRO A 220 -11.13 43.70 27.81
C PRO A 220 -11.36 43.37 29.29
N PRO A 221 -11.83 42.19 29.61
CA PRO A 221 -11.50 41.54 30.90
C PRO A 221 -10.43 40.47 30.74
N SER A 222 -9.60 40.44 31.76
CA SER A 222 -8.42 39.65 32.04
C SER A 222 -8.60 38.14 31.95
N SER A 223 -7.54 37.51 31.41
CA SER A 223 -6.96 36.18 31.72
C SER A 223 -7.88 35.06 32.20
N LEU A 224 -8.05 34.07 31.35
CA LEU A 224 -8.14 32.66 31.79
C LEU A 224 -7.50 31.78 30.68
N ASN A 225 -6.53 30.99 31.08
CA ASN A 225 -5.89 29.94 30.30
C ASN A 225 -6.95 29.03 29.68
N GLN A 226 -7.10 29.05 28.36
CA GLN A 226 -7.75 27.98 27.63
C GLN A 226 -6.64 27.10 27.04
N ALA A 227 -6.56 25.89 27.57
CA ALA A 227 -5.80 24.81 26.94
C ALA A 227 -6.35 24.58 25.51
N PRO A 228 -5.48 24.15 24.56
CA PRO A 228 -5.94 23.88 23.21
C PRO A 228 -7.03 22.79 23.26
N THR A 229 -8.17 23.09 22.65
CA THR A 229 -9.25 22.13 22.44
C THR A 229 -8.71 21.04 21.52
N VAL A 230 -8.31 19.92 22.10
CA VAL A 230 -8.04 18.70 21.35
C VAL A 230 -9.39 18.29 20.77
N ILE A 231 -9.54 18.36 19.46
CA ILE A 231 -10.68 17.75 18.75
C ILE A 231 -10.51 16.25 19.06
N PRO A 232 -11.50 15.60 19.71
CA PRO A 232 -11.38 14.18 19.99
C PRO A 232 -11.29 13.44 18.67
N ALA A 233 -10.26 12.61 18.48
CA ALA A 233 -10.22 11.64 17.41
C ALA A 233 -11.58 10.91 17.40
N GLN A 234 -12.20 10.80 16.23
CA GLN A 234 -13.50 10.13 16.10
C GLN A 234 -13.35 8.73 16.66
N LYS A 235 -14.06 8.47 17.76
CA LYS A 235 -13.98 7.17 18.43
C LYS A 235 -14.88 6.22 17.68
N LEU A 236 -14.33 5.07 17.33
CA LEU A 236 -15.13 3.94 16.87
C LEU A 236 -16.24 3.65 17.88
N LYS A 237 -17.50 3.75 17.45
CA LYS A 237 -18.66 3.53 18.31
C LYS A 237 -18.93 2.05 18.52
N SER A 238 -18.77 1.25 17.46
CA SER A 238 -18.91 -0.19 17.53
C SER A 238 -18.11 -0.89 16.46
N LEU A 239 -17.75 -2.13 16.74
CA LEU A 239 -17.10 -3.07 15.81
C LEU A 239 -17.83 -4.41 15.94
N GLU A 240 -18.43 -4.84 14.85
CA GLU A 240 -19.12 -6.12 14.73
C GLU A 240 -18.44 -6.97 13.67
N ALA A 241 -18.35 -8.26 13.89
CA ALA A 241 -17.76 -9.16 12.90
C ALA A 241 -18.51 -10.50 12.85
N VAL A 242 -18.64 -11.03 11.64
CA VAL A 242 -19.20 -12.36 11.39
C VAL A 242 -18.34 -13.06 10.37
N GLY A 243 -17.92 -14.29 10.66
CA GLY A 243 -17.21 -15.18 9.75
C GLY A 243 -18.07 -16.40 9.38
N ARG A 244 -17.93 -16.88 8.15
CA ARG A 244 -18.52 -18.12 7.64
C ARG A 244 -17.54 -18.82 6.71
N THR A 245 -17.59 -20.13 6.73
CA THR A 245 -16.92 -20.98 5.77
C THR A 245 -17.87 -22.06 5.27
N ASP A 246 -17.72 -22.45 4.02
CA ASP A 246 -18.51 -23.50 3.35
C ASP A 246 -17.59 -24.29 2.42
N ILE A 247 -17.80 -25.60 2.35
CA ILE A 247 -16.97 -26.49 1.52
C ILE A 247 -17.12 -26.24 0.00
N GLY A 248 -18.18 -25.52 -0.40
CA GLY A 248 -18.53 -25.39 -1.80
C GLY A 248 -19.31 -26.64 -2.30
N ARG A 249 -19.50 -26.74 -3.62
CA ARG A 249 -20.31 -27.82 -4.23
C ARG A 249 -19.50 -28.91 -4.90
N GLN A 250 -18.21 -28.67 -5.14
CA GLN A 250 -17.36 -29.57 -5.93
C GLN A 250 -16.13 -30.08 -5.16
N ARG A 251 -15.89 -29.60 -3.95
CA ARG A 251 -14.81 -30.05 -3.08
C ARG A 251 -15.30 -31.08 -2.09
N ASP A 252 -14.44 -32.04 -1.73
CA ASP A 252 -14.73 -33.10 -0.74
C ASP A 252 -14.26 -32.66 0.67
N HIS A 253 -13.33 -31.72 0.77
CA HIS A 253 -12.76 -31.20 2.00
C HIS A 253 -12.76 -29.68 1.98
N ASN A 254 -12.80 -29.08 3.16
CA ASN A 254 -12.65 -27.65 3.31
C ASN A 254 -11.23 -27.34 3.79
N GLU A 255 -10.41 -26.78 2.90
CA GLU A 255 -9.02 -26.41 3.17
C GLU A 255 -8.92 -24.96 3.66
N ASP A 256 -10.01 -24.17 3.61
CA ASP A 256 -10.07 -22.83 4.19
C ASP A 256 -10.14 -22.88 5.72
N CYS A 257 -9.45 -21.94 6.36
CA CYS A 257 -9.54 -21.71 7.79
C CYS A 257 -9.60 -20.22 8.10
N PHE A 258 -10.37 -19.84 9.11
CA PHE A 258 -10.38 -18.47 9.58
C PHE A 258 -10.32 -18.37 11.10
N GLY A 259 -9.74 -17.27 11.58
CA GLY A 259 -9.72 -16.89 12.98
C GLY A 259 -10.23 -15.48 13.17
N MET A 260 -11.06 -15.25 14.19
CA MET A 260 -11.55 -13.92 14.49
C MET A 260 -11.65 -13.71 16.00
N GLU A 261 -11.31 -12.50 16.42
CA GLU A 261 -11.44 -12.07 17.80
C GLU A 261 -11.75 -10.58 17.84
N THR A 262 -12.79 -10.20 18.59
CA THR A 262 -13.14 -8.80 18.81
C THR A 262 -13.18 -8.54 20.31
N GLN A 263 -12.38 -7.58 20.78
CA GLN A 263 -12.34 -7.14 22.17
C GLN A 263 -12.79 -5.70 22.26
N ILE A 264 -13.78 -5.42 23.09
CA ILE A 264 -14.25 -4.08 23.43
C ILE A 264 -14.07 -3.91 24.95
N LYS A 265 -13.17 -3.01 25.35
CA LYS A 265 -12.96 -2.66 26.75
C LYS A 265 -13.55 -1.28 27.01
N ILE A 266 -14.51 -1.23 27.92
CA ILE A 266 -15.14 0.00 28.38
C ILE A 266 -14.59 0.31 29.76
N GLN A 267 -14.05 1.53 29.95
CA GLN A 267 -13.55 2.01 31.24
C GLN A 267 -14.31 3.27 31.64
N GLU A 268 -14.86 3.27 32.83
CA GLU A 268 -15.43 4.46 33.44
C GLU A 268 -14.34 5.23 34.16
N THR A 269 -14.19 6.51 33.82
CA THR A 269 -13.24 7.41 34.49
C THR A 269 -14.01 8.61 35.04
N PRO A 270 -13.46 9.36 36.01
CA PRO A 270 -14.09 10.59 36.50
C PRO A 270 -14.36 11.65 35.41
N GLN A 271 -13.66 11.54 34.26
CA GLN A 271 -13.82 12.43 33.11
C GLN A 271 -14.81 11.90 32.05
N GLY A 272 -15.40 10.71 32.27
CA GLY A 272 -16.34 10.06 31.37
C GLY A 272 -15.95 8.63 30.99
N GLN A 273 -16.75 8.04 30.12
CA GLN A 273 -16.54 6.68 29.64
C GLN A 273 -15.53 6.66 28.47
N THR A 274 -14.52 5.81 28.56
CA THR A 274 -13.58 5.55 27.46
C THR A 274 -13.78 4.12 26.96
N SER A 275 -13.79 3.94 25.62
CA SER A 275 -13.83 2.63 24.99
C SER A 275 -12.55 2.40 24.20
N SER A 276 -11.95 1.23 24.32
CA SER A 276 -10.90 0.75 23.44
C SER A 276 -11.39 -0.49 22.69
N VAL A 277 -11.20 -0.48 21.40
CA VAL A 277 -11.65 -1.55 20.49
C VAL A 277 -10.42 -2.17 19.84
N ARG A 278 -10.37 -3.50 19.85
CA ARG A 278 -9.36 -4.29 19.14
C ARG A 278 -10.03 -5.46 18.44
N GLY A 279 -9.74 -5.65 17.15
CA GLY A 279 -10.23 -6.77 16.35
C GLY A 279 -9.08 -7.44 15.61
N LEU A 280 -9.00 -8.77 15.65
CA LEU A 280 -8.07 -9.57 14.86
C LEU A 280 -8.89 -10.51 13.97
N TYR A 281 -8.66 -10.44 12.68
CA TYR A 281 -9.36 -11.20 11.65
C TYR A 281 -8.33 -11.80 10.72
N ILE A 282 -8.34 -13.12 10.57
CA ILE A 282 -7.37 -13.91 9.80
C ILE A 282 -8.14 -14.87 8.92
N LEU A 283 -7.81 -14.96 7.65
CA LEU A 283 -8.31 -15.95 6.71
C LEU A 283 -7.14 -16.55 5.95
N CYS A 284 -7.16 -17.87 5.83
CA CYS A 284 -6.16 -18.68 5.15
C CYS A 284 -6.87 -19.68 4.25
N ASP A 285 -6.52 -19.69 2.97
CA ASP A 285 -6.97 -20.66 1.97
C ASP A 285 -5.86 -21.70 1.76
N GLY A 286 -6.14 -22.91 2.12
CA GLY A 286 -5.16 -23.99 2.17
C GLY A 286 -4.99 -24.68 0.84
N MET A 287 -3.75 -25.01 0.48
CA MET A 287 -3.42 -25.78 -0.70
C MET A 287 -2.52 -26.96 -0.38
N GLY A 288 -2.75 -28.09 -1.05
CA GLY A 288 -1.88 -29.28 -0.91
C GLY A 288 -2.68 -30.58 -1.07
N GLY A 289 -2.02 -31.64 -1.55
CA GLY A 289 -2.69 -32.94 -1.69
C GLY A 289 -2.99 -33.60 -0.33
N HIS A 290 -4.10 -34.37 -0.24
CA HIS A 290 -4.46 -35.22 0.89
C HIS A 290 -4.51 -34.52 2.26
N ALA A 291 -5.45 -33.61 2.47
CA ALA A 291 -5.64 -32.83 3.71
C ALA A 291 -4.45 -31.95 4.13
N GLY A 292 -3.48 -31.70 3.23
CA GLY A 292 -2.35 -30.84 3.53
C GLY A 292 -2.71 -29.37 3.64
N GLY A 293 -3.67 -28.91 2.81
CA GLY A 293 -4.17 -27.54 2.83
C GLY A 293 -4.88 -27.20 4.13
N GLU A 294 -5.78 -28.09 4.61
CA GLU A 294 -6.47 -27.92 5.90
C GLU A 294 -5.50 -27.78 7.07
N VAL A 295 -4.42 -28.57 7.09
CA VAL A 295 -3.40 -28.48 8.14
C VAL A 295 -2.63 -27.16 8.03
N ALA A 296 -2.24 -26.75 6.83
CA ALA A 296 -1.47 -25.52 6.62
C ALA A 296 -2.27 -24.26 7.00
N SER A 297 -3.52 -24.17 6.55
CA SER A 297 -4.39 -23.03 6.88
C SER A 297 -4.67 -22.94 8.38
N GLN A 298 -4.95 -24.07 9.04
CA GLN A 298 -5.15 -24.13 10.48
C GLN A 298 -3.88 -23.71 11.26
N MET A 299 -2.70 -24.23 10.85
CA MET A 299 -1.43 -23.86 11.50
C MET A 299 -1.13 -22.39 11.38
N ALA A 300 -1.38 -21.78 10.21
CA ALA A 300 -1.18 -20.34 10.00
C ALA A 300 -2.10 -19.52 10.92
N VAL A 301 -3.39 -19.84 10.96
CA VAL A 301 -4.37 -19.17 11.82
C VAL A 301 -3.98 -19.28 13.28
N ASP A 302 -3.63 -20.47 13.76
CA ASP A 302 -3.30 -20.69 15.18
C ASP A 302 -2.00 -19.97 15.57
N THR A 303 -0.95 -20.01 14.73
CA THR A 303 0.31 -19.33 15.00
C THR A 303 0.12 -17.80 15.08
N LEU A 304 -0.63 -17.22 14.14
CA LEU A 304 -0.89 -15.79 14.13
C LEU A 304 -1.78 -15.35 15.30
N LYS A 305 -2.80 -16.15 15.66
CA LYS A 305 -3.61 -15.88 16.86
C LYS A 305 -2.76 -15.89 18.12
N ASP A 306 -1.93 -16.92 18.29
CA ASP A 306 -1.03 -17.02 19.45
C ASP A 306 -0.07 -15.84 19.53
N TYR A 307 0.53 -15.44 18.40
CA TYR A 307 1.42 -14.28 18.33
C TYR A 307 0.72 -13.00 18.80
N PHE A 308 -0.43 -12.66 18.23
CA PHE A 308 -1.12 -11.42 18.53
C PHE A 308 -1.89 -11.42 19.87
N GLN A 309 -2.14 -12.58 20.47
CA GLN A 309 -2.71 -12.70 21.80
C GLN A 309 -1.65 -12.66 22.91
N ASN A 310 -0.51 -13.32 22.70
CA ASN A 310 0.48 -13.55 23.74
C ASN A 310 1.74 -12.70 23.59
N GLN A 311 2.26 -12.53 22.37
CA GLN A 311 3.49 -11.78 22.13
C GLN A 311 3.22 -10.30 21.83
N TYR A 312 2.11 -9.98 21.13
CA TYR A 312 1.73 -8.61 20.80
C TYR A 312 0.26 -8.31 21.14
N PRO A 313 -0.14 -8.34 22.42
CA PRO A 313 -1.54 -8.20 22.84
C PRO A 313 -2.08 -6.77 22.79
N HIS A 314 -1.25 -5.75 22.59
CA HIS A 314 -1.64 -4.35 22.69
C HIS A 314 -1.08 -3.51 21.54
N GLY A 315 -1.83 -2.45 21.19
CA GLY A 315 -1.44 -1.49 20.15
C GLY A 315 -1.59 -1.99 18.73
N LEU A 316 -1.34 -1.08 17.77
CA LEU A 316 -1.23 -1.39 16.36
C LEU A 316 0.23 -1.79 16.07
N PRO A 317 0.49 -2.97 15.48
CA PRO A 317 1.85 -3.39 15.15
C PRO A 317 2.42 -2.56 14.00
N THR A 318 3.74 -2.45 13.93
CA THR A 318 4.45 -1.93 12.76
C THR A 318 4.46 -2.97 11.63
N ALA A 319 4.88 -2.56 10.43
CA ALA A 319 5.00 -3.47 9.30
C ALA A 319 5.97 -4.63 9.61
N GLU A 320 7.08 -4.34 10.27
CA GLU A 320 8.10 -5.33 10.63
C GLU A 320 7.53 -6.39 11.61
N ILE A 321 6.72 -5.97 12.58
CA ILE A 321 6.09 -6.90 13.54
C ILE A 321 5.09 -7.82 12.81
N LEU A 322 4.32 -7.27 11.86
CA LEU A 322 3.39 -8.06 11.05
C LEU A 322 4.14 -9.05 10.16
N GLN A 323 5.21 -8.61 9.50
CA GLN A 323 6.04 -9.47 8.67
C GLN A 323 6.69 -10.58 9.50
N ASP A 324 7.24 -10.26 10.67
CA ASP A 324 7.82 -11.26 11.59
C ASP A 324 6.79 -12.31 12.02
N ALA A 325 5.59 -11.90 12.41
CA ALA A 325 4.50 -12.82 12.76
C ALA A 325 4.14 -13.77 11.60
N ILE A 326 4.07 -13.24 10.38
CA ILE A 326 3.72 -14.01 9.18
C ILE A 326 4.86 -14.97 8.80
N LEU A 327 6.12 -14.55 8.92
CA LEU A 327 7.27 -15.42 8.69
C LEU A 327 7.38 -16.53 9.74
N GLN A 328 6.98 -16.29 10.99
CA GLN A 328 6.86 -17.36 11.99
C GLN A 328 5.78 -18.39 11.61
N ALA A 329 4.65 -17.95 11.07
CA ALA A 329 3.62 -18.86 10.55
C ALA A 329 4.14 -19.67 9.35
N ASN A 330 4.88 -19.02 8.43
CA ASN A 330 5.53 -19.69 7.32
C ASN A 330 6.52 -20.77 7.80
N GLU A 331 7.37 -20.43 8.77
CA GLU A 331 8.37 -21.35 9.30
C GLU A 331 7.75 -22.57 9.99
N ALA A 332 6.63 -22.38 10.69
CA ALA A 332 5.89 -23.50 11.29
C ALA A 332 5.43 -24.51 10.23
N ILE A 333 4.81 -24.04 9.15
CA ILE A 333 4.34 -24.89 8.05
C ILE A 333 5.51 -25.47 7.26
N TYR A 334 6.55 -24.67 7.00
CA TYR A 334 7.75 -25.13 6.30
C TYR A 334 8.47 -26.25 7.04
N THR A 335 8.61 -26.13 8.36
CA THR A 335 9.22 -27.16 9.22
C THR A 335 8.41 -28.45 9.19
N GLU A 336 7.09 -28.38 9.22
CA GLU A 336 6.22 -29.56 9.11
C GLU A 336 6.36 -30.24 7.74
N ASN A 337 6.49 -29.44 6.66
CA ASN A 337 6.78 -29.94 5.32
C ASN A 337 8.12 -30.69 5.22
N GLN A 338 9.12 -30.29 6.02
CA GLN A 338 10.44 -30.96 6.04
C GLN A 338 10.42 -32.28 6.83
N GLN A 339 9.59 -32.37 7.89
CA GLN A 339 9.46 -33.58 8.72
C GLN A 339 8.60 -34.64 8.02
N GLY A 340 7.58 -34.23 7.27
CA GLY A 340 6.82 -35.12 6.40
C GLY A 340 7.60 -35.45 5.13
N VAL A 341 7.54 -36.70 4.65
CA VAL A 341 8.19 -37.12 3.38
C VAL A 341 7.50 -36.49 2.16
N ARG A 342 7.19 -35.22 2.23
CA ARG A 342 6.47 -34.45 1.20
C ARG A 342 7.48 -33.63 0.39
N SER A 343 7.56 -33.86 -0.92
CA SER A 343 8.46 -33.15 -1.82
C SER A 343 7.74 -32.66 -3.06
N GLY A 344 8.17 -31.51 -3.60
CA GLY A 344 7.63 -30.94 -4.83
C GLY A 344 6.20 -30.44 -4.68
N VAL A 345 5.33 -30.81 -5.61
CA VAL A 345 3.89 -30.38 -5.67
C VAL A 345 3.05 -30.91 -4.50
N GLY A 346 3.58 -31.82 -3.69
CA GLY A 346 2.91 -32.38 -2.51
C GLY A 346 3.16 -31.63 -1.21
N ARG A 347 3.89 -30.51 -1.24
CA ARG A 347 4.07 -29.65 -0.07
C ARG A 347 2.78 -28.91 0.24
N MET A 348 2.39 -28.92 1.52
CA MET A 348 1.28 -28.13 1.98
C MET A 348 1.64 -26.65 2.06
N GLY A 349 0.68 -25.80 1.80
CA GLY A 349 0.81 -24.36 1.89
C GLY A 349 -0.54 -23.70 2.11
N THR A 350 -0.53 -22.40 2.29
CA THR A 350 -1.77 -21.64 2.43
C THR A 350 -1.55 -20.19 2.00
N THR A 351 -2.60 -19.53 1.55
CA THR A 351 -2.65 -18.07 1.47
C THR A 351 -2.80 -17.48 2.87
N LEU A 352 -2.72 -16.19 2.96
CA LEU A 352 -3.05 -15.42 4.15
C LEU A 352 -3.61 -14.07 3.75
N VAL A 353 -4.71 -13.67 4.36
CA VAL A 353 -5.15 -12.28 4.44
C VAL A 353 -5.61 -12.00 5.86
N MET A 354 -5.14 -10.90 6.43
CA MET A 354 -5.49 -10.53 7.79
C MET A 354 -5.72 -9.03 7.96
N ALA A 355 -6.57 -8.68 8.94
CA ALA A 355 -6.78 -7.33 9.41
C ALA A 355 -6.70 -7.27 10.94
N LEU A 356 -5.92 -6.33 11.47
CA LEU A 356 -5.88 -6.02 12.88
C LEU A 356 -6.35 -4.58 13.10
N VAL A 357 -7.50 -4.44 13.74
CA VAL A 357 -8.15 -3.16 14.05
C VAL A 357 -7.79 -2.73 15.46
N VAL A 358 -7.30 -1.51 15.63
CA VAL A 358 -7.03 -0.89 16.95
C VAL A 358 -7.58 0.53 16.95
N GLY A 359 -8.68 0.74 17.66
CA GLY A 359 -9.40 2.00 17.58
C GLY A 359 -9.89 2.25 16.14
N HIS A 360 -9.47 3.35 15.55
CA HIS A 360 -9.81 3.71 14.17
C HIS A 360 -8.74 3.29 13.12
N GLN A 361 -7.66 2.67 13.56
CA GLN A 361 -6.58 2.23 12.69
C GLN A 361 -6.69 0.75 12.36
N VAL A 362 -6.35 0.40 11.14
CA VAL A 362 -6.35 -0.98 10.64
C VAL A 362 -5.00 -1.29 10.01
N ALA A 363 -4.36 -2.33 10.50
CA ALA A 363 -3.21 -2.93 9.82
C ALA A 363 -3.70 -4.13 9.00
N VAL A 364 -3.38 -4.15 7.72
CA VAL A 364 -3.73 -5.22 6.76
C VAL A 364 -2.44 -5.88 6.30
N ALA A 365 -2.42 -7.21 6.28
CA ALA A 365 -1.30 -7.94 5.70
C ALA A 365 -1.81 -9.16 4.90
N HIS A 366 -1.11 -9.51 3.81
CA HIS A 366 -1.49 -10.66 3.01
C HIS A 366 -0.31 -11.34 2.31
N VAL A 367 -0.52 -12.62 1.96
CA VAL A 367 0.31 -13.45 1.09
C VAL A 367 -0.62 -14.36 0.29
N GLY A 368 -0.61 -14.26 -1.03
CA GLY A 368 -1.50 -15.04 -1.91
C GLY A 368 -2.55 -14.17 -2.59
N ASP A 369 -3.68 -14.74 -2.94
CA ASP A 369 -4.78 -14.17 -3.71
C ASP A 369 -6.10 -14.07 -2.93
N SER A 370 -6.12 -14.49 -1.67
CA SER A 370 -7.23 -14.15 -0.76
C SER A 370 -7.23 -12.65 -0.53
N ARG A 371 -8.43 -12.04 -0.58
CA ARG A 371 -8.56 -10.58 -0.70
C ARG A 371 -9.18 -9.93 0.52
N LEU A 372 -8.79 -8.68 0.76
CA LEU A 372 -9.49 -7.75 1.64
C LEU A 372 -10.07 -6.61 0.82
N TYR A 373 -11.37 -6.37 1.01
CA TYR A 373 -12.06 -5.20 0.45
C TYR A 373 -12.48 -4.25 1.56
N ARG A 374 -12.49 -2.96 1.24
CA ARG A 374 -13.07 -1.89 2.04
C ARG A 374 -14.30 -1.34 1.31
N LEU A 375 -15.42 -1.27 1.99
CA LEU A 375 -16.65 -0.64 1.50
C LEU A 375 -17.01 0.55 2.38
N THR A 376 -17.20 1.70 1.77
CA THR A 376 -17.65 2.93 2.44
C THR A 376 -18.71 3.63 1.60
N ARG A 377 -19.45 4.59 2.20
CA ARG A 377 -20.44 5.37 1.45
C ARG A 377 -19.78 6.31 0.45
N THR A 378 -18.61 6.84 0.81
CA THR A 378 -17.93 7.88 0.01
C THR A 378 -17.15 7.28 -1.16
N HIS A 379 -16.55 6.09 -0.99
CA HIS A 379 -15.62 5.52 -1.97
C HIS A 379 -16.14 4.24 -2.64
N GLY A 380 -17.32 3.72 -2.19
CA GLY A 380 -17.82 2.43 -2.67
C GLY A 380 -16.95 1.26 -2.25
N LEU A 381 -16.96 0.20 -3.06
CA LEU A 381 -16.15 -1.00 -2.86
C LEU A 381 -14.75 -0.79 -3.45
N GLN A 382 -13.72 -1.07 -2.64
CA GLN A 382 -12.32 -0.98 -3.04
C GLN A 382 -11.60 -2.25 -2.61
N GLN A 383 -10.92 -2.94 -3.53
CA GLN A 383 -9.97 -3.99 -3.17
C GLN A 383 -8.72 -3.34 -2.56
N VAL A 384 -8.35 -3.76 -1.37
CA VAL A 384 -7.19 -3.24 -0.63
C VAL A 384 -5.94 -4.04 -0.94
N THR A 385 -6.05 -5.36 -0.97
CA THR A 385 -4.93 -6.27 -1.27
C THR A 385 -4.70 -6.38 -2.77
N VAL A 386 -3.49 -6.74 -3.17
CA VAL A 386 -3.11 -7.01 -4.57
C VAL A 386 -2.71 -8.47 -4.68
N ASP A 387 -3.37 -9.22 -5.55
CA ASP A 387 -3.20 -10.67 -5.63
C ASP A 387 -1.78 -11.07 -6.03
N HIS A 388 -1.20 -12.03 -5.33
CA HIS A 388 0.10 -12.60 -5.66
C HIS A 388 -0.03 -13.70 -6.72
N GLU A 389 -0.49 -13.32 -7.91
CA GLU A 389 -0.66 -14.17 -9.07
C GLU A 389 0.32 -13.85 -10.19
N VAL A 390 0.51 -14.81 -11.10
CA VAL A 390 1.33 -14.60 -12.31
C VAL A 390 0.75 -13.48 -13.16
N GLY A 391 -0.56 -13.43 -13.36
CA GLY A 391 -1.25 -12.39 -14.13
C GLY A 391 -0.98 -11.00 -13.56
N GLN A 392 -1.17 -10.84 -12.27
CA GLN A 392 -0.93 -9.57 -11.59
C GLN A 392 0.54 -9.15 -11.65
N ARG A 393 1.47 -10.09 -11.49
CA ARG A 393 2.90 -9.82 -11.68
C ARG A 393 3.24 -9.39 -13.10
N GLU A 394 2.56 -9.91 -14.13
CA GLU A 394 2.75 -9.47 -15.51
C GLU A 394 2.16 -8.06 -15.75
N ILE A 395 1.04 -7.72 -15.12
CA ILE A 395 0.49 -6.35 -15.12
C ILE A 395 1.48 -5.38 -14.48
N GLN A 396 2.07 -5.73 -13.34
CA GLN A 396 3.10 -4.92 -12.68
C GLN A 396 4.35 -4.70 -13.56
N LYS A 397 4.62 -5.60 -14.52
CA LYS A 397 5.66 -5.44 -15.54
C LYS A 397 5.22 -4.62 -16.75
N GLY A 398 4.00 -4.09 -16.74
CA GLY A 398 3.46 -3.27 -17.81
C GLY A 398 2.77 -4.04 -18.94
N ILE A 399 2.45 -5.32 -18.74
CA ILE A 399 1.62 -6.09 -19.66
C ILE A 399 0.17 -5.66 -19.51
N ASP A 400 -0.53 -5.49 -20.61
CA ASP A 400 -1.96 -5.20 -20.63
C ASP A 400 -2.74 -6.24 -19.83
N PRO A 401 -3.70 -5.83 -18.95
CA PRO A 401 -4.44 -6.74 -18.08
C PRO A 401 -5.14 -7.89 -18.83
N GLU A 402 -5.77 -7.62 -19.99
CA GLU A 402 -6.43 -8.66 -20.76
C GLU A 402 -5.42 -9.68 -21.30
N LEU A 403 -4.26 -9.19 -21.72
CA LEU A 403 -3.18 -10.06 -22.21
C LEU A 403 -2.54 -10.84 -21.05
N ALA A 404 -2.32 -10.22 -19.91
CA ALA A 404 -1.75 -10.86 -18.72
C ALA A 404 -2.63 -12.02 -18.25
N TYR A 405 -3.94 -11.79 -18.15
CA TYR A 405 -4.90 -12.81 -17.73
C TYR A 405 -5.39 -13.77 -18.83
N SER A 406 -4.97 -13.56 -20.09
CA SER A 406 -5.18 -14.56 -21.16
C SER A 406 -4.20 -15.74 -21.09
N ARG A 407 -3.19 -15.69 -20.27
CA ARG A 407 -2.19 -16.75 -20.09
C ARG A 407 -2.81 -17.96 -19.35
N PRO A 408 -2.43 -19.19 -19.73
CA PRO A 408 -2.92 -20.40 -19.04
C PRO A 408 -2.50 -20.48 -17.57
N ASP A 409 -1.42 -19.80 -17.18
CA ASP A 409 -0.85 -19.77 -15.82
C ASP A 409 -1.17 -18.47 -15.06
N ALA A 410 -2.07 -17.61 -15.57
CA ALA A 410 -2.33 -16.29 -15.02
C ALA A 410 -2.73 -16.31 -13.55
N TYR A 411 -3.59 -17.24 -13.17
CA TYR A 411 -4.11 -17.42 -11.81
C TYR A 411 -3.21 -18.28 -10.91
N GLN A 412 -2.01 -18.64 -11.38
CA GLN A 412 -1.09 -19.39 -10.54
C GLN A 412 -0.47 -18.48 -9.48
N LEU A 413 -0.52 -18.92 -8.22
CA LEU A 413 0.09 -18.21 -7.11
C LEU A 413 1.61 -18.05 -7.28
N THR A 414 2.09 -16.86 -7.04
CA THR A 414 3.53 -16.55 -7.00
C THR A 414 4.10 -16.63 -5.59
N GLN A 415 3.24 -16.46 -4.57
CA GLN A 415 3.58 -16.54 -3.15
C GLN A 415 2.51 -17.28 -2.34
N ALA A 416 2.97 -18.04 -1.35
CA ALA A 416 2.15 -18.73 -0.36
C ALA A 416 3.01 -19.05 0.86
N LEU A 417 2.40 -19.25 2.03
CA LEU A 417 3.06 -19.70 3.24
C LEU A 417 3.28 -21.22 3.20
N GLY A 418 4.44 -21.67 3.66
CA GLY A 418 4.79 -23.07 3.89
C GLY A 418 5.60 -23.79 2.82
N PRO A 419 5.40 -23.59 1.50
CA PRO A 419 6.17 -24.32 0.49
C PRO A 419 7.63 -23.90 0.41
N ARG A 420 7.99 -22.68 0.82
CA ARG A 420 9.34 -22.10 0.66
C ARG A 420 9.88 -21.57 1.98
N GLU A 421 11.20 -21.42 2.04
CA GLU A 421 11.92 -20.76 3.14
C GLU A 421 11.51 -19.28 3.24
N GLU A 422 11.67 -18.69 4.42
CA GLU A 422 11.25 -17.32 4.76
C GLU A 422 11.76 -16.27 3.76
N GLN A 423 12.98 -16.39 3.26
CA GLN A 423 13.60 -15.47 2.31
C GLN A 423 12.90 -15.37 0.95
N PHE A 424 11.97 -16.28 0.66
CA PHE A 424 11.16 -16.30 -0.56
C PHE A 424 9.72 -15.91 -0.32
N VAL A 425 9.38 -15.51 0.89
CA VAL A 425 8.04 -15.07 1.27
C VAL A 425 8.10 -13.58 1.63
N HIS A 426 7.35 -12.79 0.90
CA HIS A 426 7.34 -11.33 1.04
C HIS A 426 5.92 -10.86 1.37
N PRO A 427 5.54 -10.83 2.66
CA PRO A 427 4.22 -10.36 3.06
C PRO A 427 4.04 -8.88 2.71
N GLU A 428 2.96 -8.54 2.04
CA GLU A 428 2.57 -7.15 1.83
C GLU A 428 1.79 -6.62 3.02
N VAL A 429 2.13 -5.41 3.46
CA VAL A 429 1.53 -4.74 4.63
C VAL A 429 1.03 -3.36 4.25
N GLN A 430 -0.19 -3.04 4.65
CA GLN A 430 -0.81 -1.74 4.43
C GLN A 430 -1.50 -1.26 5.72
N PHE A 431 -1.63 0.05 5.87
CA PHE A 431 -2.34 0.68 6.98
C PHE A 431 -3.48 1.53 6.46
N LEU A 432 -4.65 1.40 7.10
CA LEU A 432 -5.86 2.14 6.77
C LEU A 432 -6.38 2.86 8.01
N GLU A 433 -7.13 3.93 7.80
CA GLU A 433 -7.88 4.61 8.85
C GLU A 433 -9.39 4.49 8.59
N ILE A 434 -10.15 4.28 9.66
CA ILE A 434 -11.61 4.23 9.64
C ILE A 434 -12.10 5.64 10.00
N GLU A 435 -12.41 6.42 8.98
CA GLU A 435 -12.85 7.82 9.11
C GLU A 435 -14.37 7.97 8.99
N GLU A 436 -15.04 6.98 8.41
CA GLU A 436 -16.49 6.89 8.21
C GLU A 436 -16.98 5.47 8.46
N ASP A 437 -18.29 5.28 8.49
CA ASP A 437 -18.89 3.94 8.58
C ASP A 437 -18.30 3.04 7.51
N THR A 438 -17.61 1.98 7.92
CA THR A 438 -16.78 1.14 7.05
C THR A 438 -17.15 -0.32 7.23
N VAL A 439 -17.21 -1.05 6.12
CA VAL A 439 -17.27 -2.52 6.11
C VAL A 439 -15.98 -3.05 5.49
N LEU A 440 -15.28 -3.93 6.22
CA LEU A 440 -14.18 -4.71 5.68
C LEU A 440 -14.70 -6.10 5.34
N ILE A 441 -14.35 -6.60 4.17
CA ILE A 441 -14.72 -7.94 3.70
C ILE A 441 -13.42 -8.68 3.41
N ILE A 442 -13.17 -9.76 4.13
CA ILE A 442 -12.00 -10.61 4.01
C ILE A 442 -12.51 -11.93 3.44
N ALA A 443 -11.96 -12.38 2.32
CA ALA A 443 -12.53 -13.49 1.56
C ALA A 443 -11.47 -14.34 0.86
N SER A 444 -11.72 -15.65 0.75
CA SER A 444 -11.01 -16.57 -0.14
C SER A 444 -11.47 -16.39 -1.59
N ASP A 445 -10.74 -16.97 -2.54
CA ASP A 445 -11.02 -16.91 -3.97
C ASP A 445 -12.38 -17.49 -4.33
N GLY A 446 -12.86 -18.53 -3.65
CA GLY A 446 -14.19 -19.08 -3.86
C GLY A 446 -15.33 -18.07 -3.69
N LEU A 447 -15.12 -16.97 -2.93
CA LEU A 447 -16.06 -15.85 -2.87
C LEU A 447 -15.75 -14.77 -3.90
N THR A 448 -14.48 -14.53 -4.20
CA THR A 448 -14.06 -13.35 -4.98
C THR A 448 -13.85 -13.61 -6.46
N ASP A 449 -13.79 -14.88 -6.87
CA ASP A 449 -13.66 -15.28 -8.26
C ASP A 449 -14.77 -14.70 -9.14
N ASN A 450 -14.43 -14.48 -10.41
CA ASN A 450 -15.33 -13.92 -11.41
C ASN A 450 -15.87 -12.51 -11.06
N ASN A 451 -15.17 -11.75 -10.23
CA ASN A 451 -15.58 -10.41 -9.76
C ASN A 451 -16.96 -10.42 -9.08
N LEU A 452 -17.25 -11.50 -8.33
CA LEU A 452 -18.59 -11.72 -7.77
C LEU A 452 -19.02 -10.58 -6.83
N LEU A 453 -18.11 -10.10 -5.98
CA LEU A 453 -18.39 -9.02 -5.04
C LEU A 453 -18.62 -7.68 -5.75
N GLU A 454 -17.89 -7.41 -6.81
CA GLU A 454 -18.02 -6.22 -7.64
C GLU A 454 -19.37 -6.22 -8.39
N ILE A 455 -19.73 -7.35 -8.99
CA ILE A 455 -20.98 -7.51 -9.74
C ILE A 455 -22.21 -7.34 -8.84
N PHE A 456 -22.17 -7.89 -7.64
CA PHE A 456 -23.29 -7.86 -6.71
C PHE A 456 -23.16 -6.80 -5.61
N CYS A 457 -22.28 -5.82 -5.76
CA CYS A 457 -21.99 -4.80 -4.76
C CYS A 457 -23.26 -4.06 -4.29
N GLU A 458 -24.04 -3.50 -5.21
CA GLU A 458 -25.25 -2.74 -4.89
C GLU A 458 -26.30 -3.58 -4.13
N THR A 459 -26.44 -4.85 -4.47
CA THR A 459 -27.51 -5.69 -3.91
C THR A 459 -27.12 -6.42 -2.64
N GLN A 460 -25.85 -6.81 -2.49
CA GLN A 460 -25.37 -7.62 -1.38
C GLN A 460 -24.48 -6.87 -0.39
N LEU A 461 -23.66 -5.93 -0.86
CA LEU A 461 -22.66 -5.29 -0.01
C LEU A 461 -23.11 -3.92 0.51
N GLU A 462 -23.68 -3.05 -0.33
CA GLU A 462 -24.16 -1.73 0.12
C GLU A 462 -25.19 -1.79 1.26
N PRO A 463 -26.09 -2.79 1.34
CA PRO A 463 -26.96 -2.96 2.49
C PRO A 463 -26.22 -3.14 3.82
N LEU A 464 -24.97 -3.63 3.81
CA LEU A 464 -24.14 -3.78 5.02
C LEU A 464 -23.79 -2.46 5.69
N LEU A 465 -23.83 -1.34 4.94
CA LEU A 465 -23.64 0.02 5.47
C LEU A 465 -24.91 0.56 6.17
N LYS A 466 -25.94 -0.26 6.36
CA LYS A 466 -27.16 0.10 7.07
C LYS A 466 -27.21 -0.62 8.42
N PRO A 467 -27.46 0.08 9.54
CA PRO A 467 -27.48 -0.53 10.87
C PRO A 467 -28.53 -1.64 11.03
N GLU A 468 -29.65 -1.50 10.32
CA GLU A 468 -30.77 -2.44 10.35
C GLU A 468 -30.51 -3.77 9.65
N THR A 469 -29.43 -3.90 8.86
CA THR A 469 -29.08 -5.14 8.17
C THR A 469 -28.37 -6.08 9.13
N PRO A 470 -28.95 -7.27 9.44
CA PRO A 470 -28.29 -8.22 10.30
C PRO A 470 -27.05 -8.79 9.61
N LEU A 471 -25.88 -8.60 10.20
CA LEU A 471 -24.60 -8.97 9.60
C LEU A 471 -24.51 -10.47 9.35
N SER A 472 -25.03 -11.32 10.27
CA SER A 472 -25.03 -12.77 10.12
C SER A 472 -25.82 -13.22 8.86
N THR A 473 -27.04 -12.72 8.68
CA THR A 473 -27.86 -13.06 7.52
C THR A 473 -27.22 -12.61 6.20
N ALA A 474 -26.57 -11.43 6.22
CA ALA A 474 -25.91 -10.91 5.04
C ALA A 474 -24.70 -11.77 4.64
N VAL A 475 -23.90 -12.23 5.60
CA VAL A 475 -22.77 -13.13 5.32
C VAL A 475 -23.27 -14.51 4.84
N ASP A 476 -24.35 -15.04 5.45
CA ASP A 476 -24.98 -16.28 4.97
C ASP A 476 -25.46 -16.13 3.51
N SER A 477 -25.97 -14.95 3.13
CA SER A 477 -26.37 -14.63 1.76
C SER A 477 -25.19 -14.57 0.80
N LEU A 478 -24.04 -14.02 1.23
CA LEU A 478 -22.81 -14.00 0.43
C LEU A 478 -22.29 -15.42 0.15
N ILE A 479 -22.27 -16.29 1.16
CA ILE A 479 -21.89 -17.70 1.00
C ILE A 479 -22.85 -18.42 0.04
N ALA A 480 -24.16 -18.20 0.18
CA ALA A 480 -25.14 -18.78 -0.73
C ALA A 480 -24.97 -18.31 -2.17
N LEU A 481 -24.68 -17.01 -2.37
CA LEU A 481 -24.40 -16.41 -3.67
C LEU A 481 -23.15 -17.03 -4.31
N ALA A 482 -22.05 -17.15 -3.54
CA ALA A 482 -20.82 -17.79 -4.02
C ALA A 482 -21.05 -19.26 -4.38
N ASN A 483 -21.79 -20.00 -3.58
CA ASN A 483 -22.18 -21.37 -3.91
C ASN A 483 -22.99 -21.47 -5.21
N GLN A 484 -23.75 -20.46 -5.56
CA GLN A 484 -24.52 -20.41 -6.79
C GLN A 484 -23.66 -20.13 -8.02
N HIS A 485 -22.65 -19.28 -7.90
CA HIS A 485 -21.86 -18.76 -9.01
C HIS A 485 -20.44 -19.36 -9.07
N ASN A 486 -19.80 -19.56 -7.92
CA ASN A 486 -18.41 -20.00 -7.76
C ASN A 486 -18.27 -21.29 -6.95
N GLY A 487 -19.29 -22.12 -6.87
CA GLY A 487 -19.29 -23.33 -6.02
C GLY A 487 -18.26 -24.40 -6.38
N HIS A 488 -17.24 -24.07 -7.16
CA HIS A 488 -16.13 -24.96 -7.55
C HIS A 488 -15.04 -25.05 -6.48
N ASP A 489 -14.99 -24.10 -5.55
CA ASP A 489 -14.01 -24.07 -4.46
C ASP A 489 -14.63 -23.92 -3.06
N ASN A 490 -13.78 -24.00 -2.03
CA ASN A 490 -14.12 -23.64 -0.66
C ASN A 490 -14.43 -22.14 -0.60
N ILE A 491 -15.36 -21.74 0.22
CA ILE A 491 -15.87 -20.38 0.27
C ILE A 491 -15.79 -19.88 1.70
N THR A 492 -14.94 -18.89 1.96
CA THR A 492 -14.81 -18.31 3.30
C THR A 492 -14.90 -16.79 3.24
N ALA A 493 -15.66 -16.22 4.17
CA ALA A 493 -15.81 -14.79 4.33
C ALA A 493 -15.79 -14.37 5.80
N ILE A 494 -15.09 -13.28 6.10
CA ILE A 494 -15.22 -12.51 7.36
C ILE A 494 -15.68 -11.11 6.97
N VAL A 495 -16.82 -10.69 7.49
CA VAL A 495 -17.31 -9.32 7.32
C VAL A 495 -17.23 -8.60 8.64
N VAL A 496 -16.52 -7.47 8.64
CA VAL A 496 -16.30 -6.60 9.80
C VAL A 496 -16.94 -5.27 9.54
N ARG A 497 -17.86 -4.86 10.41
CA ARG A 497 -18.58 -3.59 10.31
C ARG A 497 -18.18 -2.67 11.44
N ALA A 498 -17.65 -1.50 11.07
CA ALA A 498 -17.18 -0.46 11.97
C ALA A 498 -18.03 0.80 11.85
N TRP A 499 -18.62 1.26 12.96
CA TRP A 499 -19.38 2.51 13.05
C TRP A 499 -18.56 3.60 13.74
N VAL A 500 -18.58 4.80 13.19
CA VAL A 500 -17.84 5.99 13.69
C VAL A 500 -18.77 7.06 14.26
#